data_8a2e37076904b8ee2dc4ad9ebc101f2c
#
_entry.id   8a2e37076904b8ee2dc4ad9ebc101f2c
#
_cell.length_a   1.000
_cell.length_b   1.000
_cell.length_c   1.000
_cell.angle_alpha   90.00
_cell.angle_beta   90.00
_cell.angle_gamma   90.00
#
_symmetry.space_group_name_H-M   'P 1'
#
loop_
_entity.id
_entity.type
_entity.pdbx_description
1 polymer ?
#
loop_
_entity_poly.entity_id
_entity_poly.type
_entity_poly.pdbx_seq_one_letter_code
_entity_poly.pdbx_strand_id
1 'polypeptide(L)'
;MFDSVPSYYNVKLSKIMEPLQLSLLNKEVDVDKIELHQSDVNRPALQLAGFFEHFDYERLQIVGMVESAYVEEKYEDHGVAMYEKIFQAGIPCMVFCRDLKPADEVVELATKYNIPLLLCPSGTCGFMNKAIRLLQTELAPRISIHGVLVDVFGEGVLITGE
;
A
#
# COMPACT_ATOMS: atom_id res chain seq x y z
N MET A 1 28.82 -10.72 -17.89
CA MET A 1 28.29 -9.37 -18.20
C MET A 1 26.81 -9.39 -17.87
N PHE A 2 26.43 -8.98 -16.66
CA PHE A 2 25.03 -8.89 -16.27
C PHE A 2 24.55 -7.53 -16.70
N ASP A 3 24.04 -7.44 -17.92
CA ASP A 3 23.41 -6.21 -18.42
C ASP A 3 22.07 -5.99 -17.75
N SER A 4 22.06 -4.89 -17.02
CA SER A 4 20.93 -4.02 -16.75
C SER A 4 19.55 -4.67 -16.64
N VAL A 5 19.11 -4.85 -15.45
CA VAL A 5 17.69 -4.98 -15.16
C VAL A 5 17.15 -3.60 -14.81
N PRO A 6 16.42 -2.97 -15.68
CA PRO A 6 15.41 -2.01 -15.27
C PRO A 6 14.04 -2.61 -15.55
N SER A 7 13.60 -3.55 -14.80
CA SER A 7 12.17 -3.71 -14.67
C SER A 7 11.81 -3.22 -13.28
N TYR A 8 11.31 -2.03 -13.22
CA TYR A 8 10.50 -1.60 -12.10
C TYR A 8 9.32 -2.57 -12.07
N TYR A 9 9.43 -3.59 -11.22
CA TYR A 9 8.32 -4.47 -10.99
C TYR A 9 7.28 -3.66 -10.23
N ASN A 10 6.08 -3.61 -10.76
CA ASN A 10 4.93 -3.06 -10.09
C ASN A 10 4.01 -4.21 -9.67
N VAL A 11 3.24 -3.98 -8.66
CA VAL A 11 2.21 -4.90 -8.20
C VAL A 11 0.86 -4.21 -8.22
N LYS A 12 -0.15 -4.86 -8.79
CA LYS A 12 -1.53 -4.36 -8.75
C LYS A 12 -2.07 -4.39 -7.34
N LEU A 13 -2.81 -3.35 -6.96
CA LEU A 13 -3.43 -3.27 -5.65
C LEU A 13 -4.35 -4.47 -5.38
N SER A 14 -5.12 -4.91 -6.37
CA SER A 14 -6.00 -6.08 -6.27
C SER A 14 -5.26 -7.35 -5.82
N LYS A 15 -4.01 -7.53 -6.24
CA LYS A 15 -3.21 -8.71 -5.90
C LYS A 15 -2.83 -8.79 -4.43
N ILE A 16 -2.67 -7.65 -3.75
CA ILE A 16 -2.28 -7.61 -2.35
C ILE A 16 -3.46 -7.52 -1.37
N MET A 17 -4.66 -7.28 -1.87
CA MET A 17 -5.83 -7.09 -1.01
C MET A 17 -6.17 -8.34 -0.19
N GLU A 18 -6.25 -9.51 -0.82
CA GLU A 18 -6.59 -10.76 -0.13
C GLU A 18 -5.53 -11.17 0.89
N PRO A 19 -4.21 -11.23 0.57
CA PRO A 19 -3.18 -11.56 1.54
C PRO A 19 -3.12 -10.61 2.73
N LEU A 20 -3.46 -9.34 2.54
CA LEU A 20 -3.45 -8.31 3.57
C LEU A 20 -4.82 -8.13 4.25
N GLN A 21 -5.81 -8.92 3.87
CA GLN A 21 -7.18 -8.85 4.41
C GLN A 21 -7.80 -7.46 4.28
N LEU A 22 -7.61 -6.85 3.10
CA LEU A 22 -8.13 -5.51 2.80
C LEU A 22 -9.51 -5.59 2.17
N SER A 23 -10.40 -4.71 2.60
CA SER A 23 -11.73 -4.51 2.00
C SER A 23 -11.86 -3.09 1.46
N LEU A 24 -12.37 -2.96 0.22
CA LEU A 24 -12.54 -1.68 -0.47
C LEU A 24 -13.80 -0.97 0.02
N LEU A 25 -13.67 0.30 0.41
CA LEU A 25 -14.80 1.15 0.83
C LEU A 25 -15.52 1.77 -0.37
N ASN A 26 -14.79 2.34 -1.31
CA ASN A 26 -15.31 3.01 -2.50
C ASN A 26 -15.23 2.10 -3.72
N LYS A 27 -16.26 1.28 -3.92
CA LYS A 27 -16.32 0.22 -4.94
C LYS A 27 -16.29 0.72 -6.38
N GLU A 28 -16.47 2.02 -6.59
CA GLU A 28 -16.40 2.68 -7.89
C GLU A 28 -14.98 2.77 -8.43
N VAL A 29 -13.98 2.68 -7.55
CA VAL A 29 -12.57 2.73 -7.92
C VAL A 29 -12.10 1.36 -8.39
N ASP A 30 -11.51 1.32 -9.58
CA ASP A 30 -10.97 0.09 -10.19
C ASP A 30 -9.57 -0.21 -9.64
N VAL A 31 -9.50 -1.10 -8.65
CA VAL A 31 -8.24 -1.50 -8.00
C VAL A 31 -7.29 -2.27 -8.89
N ASP A 32 -7.77 -2.83 -10.00
CA ASP A 32 -6.93 -3.53 -10.99
C ASP A 32 -6.08 -2.57 -11.82
N LYS A 33 -6.43 -1.29 -11.83
CA LYS A 33 -5.68 -0.23 -12.51
C LYS A 33 -4.69 0.50 -11.60
N ILE A 34 -4.74 0.23 -10.31
CA ILE A 34 -3.84 0.85 -9.33
C ILE A 34 -2.60 -0.03 -9.17
N GLU A 35 -1.44 0.58 -9.33
CA GLU A 35 -0.15 -0.09 -9.22
C GLU A 35 0.69 0.52 -8.09
N LEU A 36 1.38 -0.33 -7.36
CA LEU A 36 2.35 0.02 -6.33
C LEU A 36 3.76 -0.26 -6.86
N HIS A 37 4.66 0.69 -6.65
CA HIS A 37 6.03 0.64 -7.15
C HIS A 37 7.09 0.61 -6.05
N GLN A 38 6.68 0.82 -4.80
CA GLN A 38 7.57 0.89 -3.64
C GLN A 38 7.11 -0.08 -2.55
N SER A 39 8.06 -0.68 -1.86
CA SER A 39 7.79 -1.54 -0.70
C SER A 39 7.61 -0.76 0.60
N ASP A 40 8.11 0.46 0.65
CA ASP A 40 7.97 1.31 1.82
C ASP A 40 6.54 1.84 1.95
N VAL A 41 6.12 2.05 3.17
CA VAL A 41 4.81 2.58 3.53
C VAL A 41 4.96 3.93 4.21
N ASN A 42 3.89 4.71 4.27
CA ASN A 42 3.88 6.00 4.95
C ASN A 42 2.67 6.11 5.90
N ARG A 43 2.87 6.81 7.02
CA ARG A 43 1.79 7.26 7.90
C ARG A 43 1.62 8.75 7.73
N PRO A 44 0.49 9.23 7.17
CA PRO A 44 0.36 10.63 6.75
C PRO A 44 -0.04 11.58 7.90
N ALA A 45 0.48 11.36 9.12
CA ALA A 45 0.12 12.18 10.28
C ALA A 45 0.50 13.66 10.10
N LEU A 46 1.71 13.93 9.58
CA LEU A 46 2.15 15.30 9.30
C LEU A 46 1.39 15.94 8.14
N GLN A 47 1.03 15.13 7.12
CA GLN A 47 0.24 15.61 5.98
C GLN A 47 -1.18 15.97 6.39
N LEU A 48 -1.79 15.19 7.28
CA LEU A 48 -3.07 15.54 7.89
C LEU A 48 -2.99 16.84 8.71
N ALA A 49 -1.84 17.14 9.32
CA ALA A 49 -1.59 18.42 9.99
C ALA A 49 -1.19 19.56 9.03
N GLY A 50 -1.13 19.31 7.72
CA GLY A 50 -0.84 20.31 6.70
C GLY A 50 0.62 20.48 6.30
N PHE A 51 1.52 19.59 6.77
CA PHE A 51 2.94 19.63 6.42
C PHE A 51 3.27 18.61 5.33
N PHE A 52 3.71 19.09 4.15
CA PHE A 52 3.92 18.27 2.95
C PHE A 52 5.38 18.22 2.46
N GLU A 53 6.30 18.87 3.14
CA GLU A 53 7.72 18.82 2.76
C GLU A 53 8.22 17.36 2.89
N HIS A 54 8.85 16.86 1.81
CA HIS A 54 9.33 15.47 1.69
C HIS A 54 8.21 14.40 1.81
N PHE A 55 7.00 14.73 1.38
CA PHE A 55 5.90 13.75 1.35
C PHE A 55 6.11 12.70 0.26
N ASP A 56 6.32 11.47 0.66
CA ASP A 56 6.42 10.31 -0.24
C ASP A 56 5.03 9.82 -0.63
N TYR A 57 4.38 10.51 -1.54
CA TYR A 57 3.01 10.24 -1.98
C TYR A 57 2.86 8.91 -2.73
N GLU A 58 3.93 8.40 -3.36
CA GLU A 58 3.89 7.12 -4.10
C GLU A 58 3.81 5.89 -3.20
N ARG A 59 4.01 6.06 -1.89
CA ARG A 59 3.91 4.98 -0.92
C ARG A 59 2.46 4.66 -0.57
N LEU A 60 2.19 3.41 -0.20
CA LEU A 60 0.94 3.01 0.45
C LEU A 60 0.77 3.79 1.75
N GLN A 61 -0.33 4.52 1.88
CA GLN A 61 -0.62 5.36 3.06
C GLN A 61 -1.40 4.57 4.10
N ILE A 62 -1.02 4.68 5.38
CA ILE A 62 -1.63 3.93 6.49
C ILE A 62 -2.12 4.88 7.57
N VAL A 63 -3.42 4.82 7.85
CA VAL A 63 -4.08 5.57 8.93
C VAL A 63 -4.35 4.61 10.09
N GLY A 64 -3.85 4.96 11.25
CA GLY A 64 -4.09 4.24 12.50
C GLY A 64 -4.94 5.04 13.48
N MET A 65 -4.97 4.58 14.74
CA MET A 65 -5.77 5.24 15.79
C MET A 65 -5.35 6.70 16.03
N VAL A 66 -4.06 6.99 15.98
CA VAL A 66 -3.56 8.35 16.28
C VAL A 66 -4.01 9.33 15.21
N GLU A 67 -3.86 8.95 13.93
CA GLU A 67 -4.31 9.76 12.80
C GLU A 67 -5.82 9.94 12.80
N SER A 68 -6.59 8.86 13.06
CA SER A 68 -8.05 8.92 13.14
C SER A 68 -8.51 9.85 14.28
N ALA A 69 -7.93 9.70 15.47
CA ALA A 69 -8.29 10.55 16.61
C ALA A 69 -7.95 12.03 16.36
N TYR A 70 -6.81 12.29 15.71
CA TYR A 70 -6.43 13.66 15.34
C TYR A 70 -7.44 14.28 14.35
N VAL A 71 -7.85 13.53 13.35
CA VAL A 71 -8.85 13.99 12.39
C VAL A 71 -10.18 14.22 13.07
N GLU A 72 -10.63 13.30 13.92
CA GLU A 72 -11.89 13.45 14.68
C GLU A 72 -11.89 14.71 15.53
N GLU A 73 -10.78 14.99 16.25
CA GLU A 73 -10.64 16.20 17.07
C GLU A 73 -10.73 17.50 16.25
N LYS A 74 -10.21 17.47 15.02
CA LYS A 74 -10.16 18.64 14.13
C LYS A 74 -11.26 18.65 13.07
N TYR A 75 -12.17 17.68 13.09
CA TYR A 75 -13.12 17.45 12.00
C TYR A 75 -14.04 18.63 11.73
N GLU A 76 -14.53 19.27 12.78
CA GLU A 76 -15.44 20.43 12.65
C GLU A 76 -14.79 21.64 11.97
N ASP A 77 -13.46 21.77 12.11
CA ASP A 77 -12.72 22.91 11.55
C ASP A 77 -12.21 22.63 10.12
N HIS A 78 -11.72 21.40 9.85
CA HIS A 78 -10.97 21.11 8.62
C HIS A 78 -11.21 19.72 8.04
N GLY A 79 -11.97 18.85 8.66
CA GLY A 79 -12.20 17.44 8.39
C GLY A 79 -11.84 16.92 6.99
N VAL A 80 -12.70 17.17 6.01
CA VAL A 80 -12.50 16.70 4.62
C VAL A 80 -11.29 17.38 3.97
N ALA A 81 -11.06 18.68 4.24
CA ALA A 81 -9.94 19.42 3.64
C ALA A 81 -8.57 18.90 4.05
N MET A 82 -8.45 18.21 5.20
CA MET A 82 -7.19 17.56 5.62
C MET A 82 -6.78 16.45 4.66
N TYR A 83 -7.75 15.73 4.11
CA TYR A 83 -7.49 14.65 3.15
C TYR A 83 -7.31 15.15 1.72
N GLU A 84 -7.92 16.27 1.35
CA GLU A 84 -7.97 16.72 -0.03
C GLU A 84 -6.57 16.91 -0.65
N LYS A 85 -5.67 17.57 0.07
CA LYS A 85 -4.28 17.77 -0.40
C LYS A 85 -3.51 16.45 -0.54
N ILE A 86 -3.79 15.47 0.33
CA ILE A 86 -3.18 14.13 0.24
C ILE A 86 -3.68 13.42 -1.02
N PHE A 87 -4.98 13.48 -1.31
CA PHE A 87 -5.55 12.87 -2.50
C PHE A 87 -5.11 13.58 -3.78
N GLN A 88 -4.99 14.92 -3.75
CA GLN A 88 -4.45 15.70 -4.86
C GLN A 88 -3.01 15.35 -5.21
N ALA A 89 -2.22 14.91 -4.23
CA ALA A 89 -0.85 14.44 -4.48
C ALA A 89 -0.80 13.15 -5.31
N GLY A 90 -1.91 12.42 -5.44
CA GLY A 90 -2.01 11.22 -6.27
C GLY A 90 -1.46 9.98 -5.58
N ILE A 91 -1.76 9.78 -4.30
CA ILE A 91 -1.38 8.57 -3.59
C ILE A 91 -2.00 7.32 -4.24
N PRO A 92 -1.33 6.15 -4.19
CA PRO A 92 -1.87 4.93 -4.79
C PRO A 92 -3.08 4.37 -4.03
N CYS A 93 -3.09 4.46 -2.72
CA CYS A 93 -4.20 4.02 -1.86
C CYS A 93 -4.02 4.51 -0.42
N MET A 94 -5.09 4.43 0.36
CA MET A 94 -5.05 4.69 1.80
C MET A 94 -5.74 3.56 2.56
N VAL A 95 -5.06 3.01 3.56
CA VAL A 95 -5.53 1.89 4.37
C VAL A 95 -5.81 2.38 5.79
N PHE A 96 -7.04 2.13 6.25
CA PHE A 96 -7.48 2.41 7.62
C PHE A 96 -7.40 1.13 8.44
N CYS A 97 -6.49 1.10 9.41
CA CYS A 97 -6.30 -0.05 10.30
C CYS A 97 -7.38 -0.11 11.39
N ARG A 98 -7.58 -1.31 11.97
CA ARG A 98 -8.58 -1.59 13.02
C ARG A 98 -10.02 -1.30 12.59
N ASP A 99 -10.31 -1.40 11.29
CA ASP A 99 -11.61 -1.09 10.71
C ASP A 99 -12.15 0.31 11.08
N LEU A 100 -11.23 1.27 11.32
CA LEU A 100 -11.56 2.66 11.63
C LEU A 100 -12.02 3.38 10.36
N LYS A 101 -13.28 3.19 10.01
CA LYS A 101 -13.88 3.76 8.80
C LYS A 101 -13.86 5.31 8.88
N PRO A 102 -13.33 6.01 7.85
CA PRO A 102 -13.43 7.47 7.78
C PRO A 102 -14.88 7.93 7.55
N ALA A 103 -15.14 9.22 7.71
CA ALA A 103 -16.42 9.82 7.40
C ALA A 103 -16.81 9.61 5.93
N ASP A 104 -18.11 9.53 5.65
CA ASP A 104 -18.60 9.24 4.29
C ASP A 104 -18.17 10.32 3.28
N GLU A 105 -18.08 11.58 3.70
CA GLU A 105 -17.59 12.70 2.88
C GLU A 105 -16.13 12.50 2.44
N VAL A 106 -15.31 11.86 3.27
CA VAL A 106 -13.93 11.51 2.93
C VAL A 106 -13.91 10.39 1.87
N VAL A 107 -14.83 9.43 1.97
CA VAL A 107 -14.99 8.36 0.98
C VAL A 107 -15.43 8.93 -0.38
N GLU A 108 -16.40 9.85 -0.37
CA GLU A 108 -16.85 10.53 -1.59
C GLU A 108 -15.72 11.35 -2.24
N LEU A 109 -14.97 12.09 -1.43
CA LEU A 109 -13.83 12.86 -1.89
C LEU A 109 -12.75 11.97 -2.53
N ALA A 110 -12.40 10.87 -1.88
CA ALA A 110 -11.43 9.91 -2.39
C ALA A 110 -11.88 9.29 -3.72
N THR A 111 -13.16 8.99 -3.85
CA THR A 111 -13.76 8.48 -5.09
C THR A 111 -13.63 9.50 -6.22
N LYS A 112 -13.87 10.78 -5.94
CA LYS A 112 -13.69 11.88 -6.92
C LYS A 112 -12.25 11.96 -7.43
N TYR A 113 -11.26 11.70 -6.58
CA TYR A 113 -9.83 11.67 -6.95
C TYR A 113 -9.36 10.30 -7.44
N ASN A 114 -10.25 9.33 -7.56
CA ASN A 114 -9.94 7.94 -7.94
C ASN A 114 -8.91 7.27 -7.00
N ILE A 115 -8.99 7.58 -5.70
CA ILE A 115 -8.13 7.02 -4.67
C ILE A 115 -8.87 5.89 -3.95
N PRO A 116 -8.39 4.64 -4.00
CA PRO A 116 -9.00 3.54 -3.25
C PRO A 116 -8.76 3.70 -1.74
N LEU A 117 -9.85 3.66 -0.98
CA LEU A 117 -9.82 3.59 0.48
C LEU A 117 -10.11 2.17 0.93
N LEU A 118 -9.27 1.65 1.79
CA LEU A 118 -9.27 0.25 2.21
C LEU A 118 -9.37 0.15 3.72
N LEU A 119 -10.14 -0.83 4.21
CA LEU A 119 -10.18 -1.22 5.62
C LEU A 119 -9.29 -2.44 5.86
N CYS A 120 -8.63 -2.44 7.01
CA CYS A 120 -7.85 -3.57 7.51
C CYS A 120 -8.23 -3.84 8.98
N PRO A 121 -8.59 -5.07 9.36
CA PRO A 121 -8.94 -5.39 10.75
C PRO A 121 -7.73 -5.38 11.69
N SER A 122 -6.53 -5.52 11.15
CA SER A 122 -5.29 -5.61 11.93
C SER A 122 -4.86 -4.27 12.53
N GLY A 123 -4.08 -4.33 13.62
CA GLY A 123 -3.42 -3.14 14.17
C GLY A 123 -2.33 -2.62 13.23
N THR A 124 -2.04 -1.33 13.34
CA THR A 124 -1.14 -0.61 12.42
C THR A 124 0.24 -1.24 12.27
N CYS A 125 0.92 -1.58 13.37
CA CYS A 125 2.27 -2.18 13.31
C CYS A 125 2.26 -3.56 12.66
N GLY A 126 1.26 -4.40 12.99
CA GLY A 126 1.11 -5.73 12.39
C GLY A 126 0.82 -5.64 10.89
N PHE A 127 -0.03 -4.72 10.49
CA PHE A 127 -0.33 -4.45 9.08
C PHE A 127 0.90 -3.94 8.33
N MET A 128 1.61 -2.94 8.86
CA MET A 128 2.83 -2.38 8.25
C MET A 128 3.86 -3.47 7.96
N ASN A 129 4.14 -4.32 8.94
CA ASN A 129 5.11 -5.41 8.79
C ASN A 129 4.70 -6.39 7.68
N LYS A 130 3.43 -6.77 7.63
CA LYS A 130 2.91 -7.67 6.58
C LYS A 130 2.96 -7.01 5.19
N ALA A 131 2.54 -5.75 5.10
CA ALA A 131 2.51 -5.01 3.85
C ALA A 131 3.91 -4.83 3.27
N ILE A 132 4.88 -4.38 4.06
CA ILE A 132 6.27 -4.19 3.64
C ILE A 132 6.86 -5.52 3.14
N ARG A 133 6.71 -6.62 3.89
CA ARG A 133 7.25 -7.93 3.49
C ARG A 133 6.61 -8.45 2.21
N LEU A 134 5.29 -8.30 2.07
CA LEU A 134 4.59 -8.71 0.85
C LEU A 134 5.04 -7.87 -0.35
N LEU A 135 5.09 -6.55 -0.21
CA LEU A 135 5.54 -5.65 -1.27
C LEU A 135 7.00 -5.90 -1.66
N GLN A 136 7.91 -6.13 -0.70
CA GLN A 136 9.28 -6.51 -0.99
C GLN A 136 9.36 -7.80 -1.81
N THR A 137 8.53 -8.80 -1.50
CA THR A 137 8.47 -10.05 -2.25
C THR A 137 7.90 -9.85 -3.66
N GLU A 138 6.82 -9.10 -3.78
CA GLU A 138 6.15 -8.88 -5.08
C GLU A 138 6.95 -7.98 -6.02
N LEU A 139 7.66 -7.00 -5.48
CA LEU A 139 8.50 -6.05 -6.22
C LEU A 139 9.95 -6.54 -6.41
N ALA A 140 10.31 -7.70 -5.84
CA ALA A 140 11.65 -8.25 -5.98
C ALA A 140 11.98 -8.59 -7.45
N PRO A 141 13.20 -8.28 -7.92
CA PRO A 141 13.66 -8.72 -9.22
C PRO A 141 13.58 -10.25 -9.33
N ARG A 142 13.09 -10.74 -10.46
CA ARG A 142 12.95 -12.18 -10.73
C ARG A 142 13.75 -12.55 -11.95
N ILE A 143 14.45 -13.66 -11.86
CA ILE A 143 15.14 -14.27 -12.99
C ILE A 143 14.58 -15.69 -13.20
N SER A 144 14.44 -16.08 -14.45
CA SER A 144 14.15 -17.48 -14.79
C SER A 144 15.46 -18.19 -15.08
N ILE A 145 15.70 -19.27 -14.38
CA ILE A 145 16.84 -20.14 -14.62
C ILE A 145 16.35 -21.53 -15.01
N HIS A 146 17.02 -22.14 -15.98
CA HIS A 146 16.79 -23.52 -16.33
C HIS A 146 17.70 -24.42 -15.50
N GLY A 147 17.11 -25.42 -14.85
CA GLY A 147 17.86 -26.33 -14.01
C GLY A 147 17.02 -27.54 -13.61
N VAL A 148 17.69 -28.53 -13.03
CA VAL A 148 17.04 -29.71 -12.46
C VAL A 148 17.20 -29.66 -10.96
N LEU A 149 16.06 -29.71 -10.24
CA LEU A 149 16.07 -29.84 -8.79
C LEU A 149 16.10 -31.32 -8.43
N VAL A 150 17.13 -31.73 -7.71
CA VAL A 150 17.27 -33.11 -7.21
C VAL A 150 17.29 -33.11 -5.69
N ASP A 151 16.67 -34.12 -5.12
CA ASP A 151 16.76 -34.40 -3.68
C ASP A 151 17.97 -35.32 -3.46
N VAL A 152 18.89 -34.89 -2.63
CA VAL A 152 20.05 -35.67 -2.20
C VAL A 152 20.01 -35.77 -0.68
N PHE A 153 19.60 -36.92 -0.17
CA PHE A 153 19.47 -37.18 1.27
C PHE A 153 18.62 -36.17 2.05
N GLY A 154 17.52 -35.68 1.44
CA GLY A 154 16.62 -34.71 2.06
C GLY A 154 17.04 -33.24 1.87
N GLU A 155 18.16 -33.00 1.15
CA GLU A 155 18.62 -31.66 0.78
C GLU A 155 18.31 -31.38 -0.70
N GLY A 156 17.64 -30.26 -0.98
CA GLY A 156 17.35 -29.85 -2.36
C GLY A 156 18.58 -29.24 -3.04
N VAL A 157 19.05 -29.86 -4.10
CA VAL A 157 20.17 -29.35 -4.91
C VAL A 157 19.67 -28.92 -6.28
N LEU A 158 19.87 -27.66 -6.64
CA LEU A 158 19.54 -27.12 -7.97
C LEU A 158 20.80 -27.21 -8.85
N ILE A 159 20.74 -28.03 -9.91
CA ILE A 159 21.79 -28.16 -10.91
C ILE A 159 21.41 -27.26 -12.08
N THR A 160 22.20 -26.21 -12.31
CA THR A 160 22.03 -25.30 -13.46
C THR A 160 23.12 -25.60 -14.50
N GLY A 161 22.76 -25.55 -15.79
CA GLY A 161 23.69 -25.66 -16.90
C GLY A 161 23.71 -24.37 -17.73
N GLU A 162 24.84 -24.09 -18.39
CA GLU A 162 24.92 -23.07 -19.43
C GLU A 162 24.31 -23.58 -20.73
#